data_394ec25f6bf3673337cf0a47d29561e8
#
_entry.id   394ec25f6bf3673337cf0a47d29561e8
#
_cell.length_a   1.000
_cell.length_b   1.000
_cell.length_c   1.000
_cell.angle_alpha   90.00
_cell.angle_beta   90.00
_cell.angle_gamma   90.00
#
_symmetry.space_group_name_H-M   'P 1'
#
loop_
_entity.id
_entity.type
_entity.pdbx_description
1 polymer ?
#
loop_
_entity_poly.entity_id
_entity_poly.type
_entity_poly.pdbx_seq_one_letter_code
_entity_poly.pdbx_strand_id
1 'polypeptide(L)'
;MDKAEEEPELAEKINGRGTENLAKICAERDITIVYISTDYVFDGTKKGAWEPYDEPKPINQYGLTKYHGEEAIKKYCKKFYITRTSWLYGLHGKNFVETMLSLADKPEIKVVDDQIGCPTWTQELSDGIITLLTEEAPFGIYHVCGSGKTSWYGFAKEIFEIAGLKVNLKPCTTDEFPRPAKRPANSVMYNDNICRTWKAALKDYMKLRGE
;
A
#
# COMPACT_ATOMS: atom_id res chain seq x y z
N MET A 1 -5.22 10.04 -0.78
CA MET A 1 -4.17 10.54 0.12
C MET A 1 -4.18 12.07 0.13
N ASP A 2 -3.89 12.74 -0.99
CA ASP A 2 -3.89 14.22 -1.04
C ASP A 2 -5.21 14.81 -0.57
N LYS A 3 -6.34 14.24 -0.98
CA LYS A 3 -7.68 14.64 -0.52
C LYS A 3 -7.89 14.54 1.00
N ALA A 4 -7.16 13.67 1.69
CA ALA A 4 -7.24 13.57 3.15
C ALA A 4 -6.58 14.77 3.86
N GLU A 5 -5.61 15.44 3.23
CA GLU A 5 -5.08 16.71 3.73
C GLU A 5 -6.07 17.87 3.56
N GLU A 6 -6.85 17.84 2.48
CA GLU A 6 -7.88 18.85 2.18
C GLU A 6 -9.14 18.65 3.02
N GLU A 7 -9.49 17.39 3.34
CA GLU A 7 -10.72 17.00 4.06
C GLU A 7 -10.39 16.08 5.26
N PRO A 8 -9.62 16.53 6.26
CA PRO A 8 -9.15 15.66 7.35
C PRO A 8 -10.29 15.11 8.21
N GLU A 9 -11.34 15.91 8.44
CA GLU A 9 -12.52 15.47 9.21
C GLU A 9 -13.29 14.35 8.50
N LEU A 10 -13.41 14.41 7.17
CA LEU A 10 -14.05 13.37 6.37
C LEU A 10 -13.19 12.10 6.37
N ALA A 11 -11.88 12.24 6.23
CA ALA A 11 -10.94 11.13 6.31
C ALA A 11 -11.04 10.41 7.66
N GLU A 12 -11.07 11.17 8.77
CA GLU A 12 -11.26 10.64 10.13
C GLU A 12 -12.63 9.98 10.31
N LYS A 13 -13.68 10.60 9.80
CA LYS A 13 -15.04 10.03 9.87
C LYS A 13 -15.13 8.67 9.21
N ILE A 14 -14.44 8.48 8.05
CA ILE A 14 -14.46 7.23 7.29
C ILE A 14 -13.48 6.22 7.87
N ASN A 15 -12.20 6.58 7.98
CA ASN A 15 -11.13 5.63 8.32
C ASN A 15 -11.02 5.35 9.83
N GLY A 16 -11.21 6.36 10.67
CA GLY A 16 -11.16 6.24 12.14
C GLY A 16 -12.51 5.80 12.70
N ARG A 17 -13.49 6.74 12.74
CA ARG A 17 -14.80 6.50 13.39
C ARG A 17 -15.62 5.40 12.71
N GLY A 18 -15.61 5.34 11.37
CA GLY A 18 -16.28 4.27 10.61
C GLY A 18 -15.75 2.89 10.99
N THR A 19 -14.43 2.76 11.07
CA THR A 19 -13.77 1.53 11.51
C THR A 19 -14.07 1.23 12.98
N GLU A 20 -14.08 2.24 13.87
CA GLU A 20 -14.45 2.04 15.27
C GLU A 20 -15.87 1.48 15.43
N ASN A 21 -16.83 1.99 14.66
CA ASN A 21 -18.21 1.49 14.71
C ASN A 21 -18.28 0.02 14.25
N LEU A 22 -17.57 -0.34 13.19
CA LEU A 22 -17.49 -1.73 12.73
C LEU A 22 -16.79 -2.63 13.77
N ALA A 23 -15.70 -2.17 14.36
CA ALA A 23 -14.97 -2.91 15.40
C ALA A 23 -15.87 -3.23 16.61
N LYS A 24 -16.67 -2.27 17.08
CA LYS A 24 -17.63 -2.48 18.17
C LYS A 24 -18.66 -3.56 17.82
N ILE A 25 -19.26 -3.47 16.62
CA ILE A 25 -20.27 -4.45 16.16
C ILE A 25 -19.64 -5.85 16.00
N CYS A 26 -18.43 -5.93 15.44
CA CYS A 26 -17.74 -7.21 15.30
C CYS A 26 -17.42 -7.83 16.66
N ALA A 27 -16.99 -7.02 17.62
CA ALA A 27 -16.71 -7.48 18.98
C ALA A 27 -17.97 -7.99 19.70
N GLU A 28 -19.10 -7.25 19.60
CA GLU A 28 -20.39 -7.65 20.20
C GLU A 28 -20.94 -8.97 19.62
N ARG A 29 -20.65 -9.23 18.34
CA ARG A 29 -21.14 -10.41 17.61
C ARG A 29 -20.13 -11.53 17.47
N ASP A 30 -18.96 -11.41 18.10
CA ASP A 30 -17.84 -12.35 17.98
C ASP A 30 -17.38 -12.63 16.53
N ILE A 31 -17.46 -11.62 15.65
CA ILE A 31 -17.09 -11.69 14.24
C ILE A 31 -15.61 -11.33 14.07
N THR A 32 -14.86 -12.14 13.32
CA THR A 32 -13.50 -11.80 12.89
C THR A 32 -13.52 -10.62 11.93
N ILE A 33 -12.74 -9.57 12.22
CA ILE A 33 -12.60 -8.39 11.33
C ILE A 33 -11.26 -8.44 10.60
N VAL A 34 -11.30 -8.20 9.28
CA VAL A 34 -10.12 -7.95 8.45
C VAL A 34 -10.10 -6.48 8.08
N TYR A 35 -9.02 -5.80 8.40
CA TYR A 35 -8.84 -4.39 8.11
C TYR A 35 -7.64 -4.15 7.21
N ILE A 36 -7.90 -3.65 6.00
CA ILE A 36 -6.83 -3.26 5.07
C ILE A 36 -6.28 -1.91 5.52
N SER A 37 -5.06 -1.89 6.03
CA SER A 37 -4.33 -0.70 6.42
C SER A 37 -3.25 -0.34 5.38
N THR A 38 -2.28 0.47 5.74
CA THR A 38 -1.34 1.11 4.81
C THR A 38 0.06 1.21 5.40
N ASP A 39 1.07 1.23 4.53
CA ASP A 39 2.46 1.60 4.81
C ASP A 39 2.61 3.05 5.33
N TYR A 40 1.63 3.92 5.06
CA TYR A 40 1.61 5.31 5.51
C TYR A 40 1.39 5.50 7.02
N VAL A 41 1.21 4.42 7.77
CA VAL A 41 1.28 4.46 9.24
C VAL A 41 2.71 4.69 9.74
N PHE A 42 3.73 4.52 8.89
CA PHE A 42 5.13 4.71 9.22
C PHE A 42 5.68 6.07 8.72
N ASP A 43 6.66 6.64 9.44
CA ASP A 43 7.25 7.94 9.12
C ASP A 43 8.28 7.93 7.98
N GLY A 44 8.74 6.75 7.58
CA GLY A 44 9.72 6.58 6.50
C GLY A 44 11.18 6.79 6.88
N THR A 45 11.52 6.91 8.17
CA THR A 45 12.89 7.19 8.64
C THR A 45 13.74 5.95 8.91
N LYS A 46 13.11 4.77 9.09
CA LYS A 46 13.82 3.52 9.38
C LYS A 46 14.73 3.13 8.22
N LYS A 47 15.96 2.71 8.53
CA LYS A 47 16.87 2.06 7.59
C LYS A 47 16.53 0.57 7.49
N GLY A 48 15.98 0.12 6.39
CA GLY A 48 15.54 -1.28 6.19
C GLY A 48 14.03 -1.42 6.12
N ALA A 49 13.54 -2.66 6.18
CA ALA A 49 12.12 -2.93 6.13
C ALA A 49 11.43 -2.67 7.49
N TRP A 50 10.21 -2.17 7.44
CA TRP A 50 9.33 -2.05 8.59
C TRP A 50 8.76 -3.43 8.96
N GLU A 51 8.77 -3.74 10.25
CA GLU A 51 8.18 -4.94 10.81
C GLU A 51 6.72 -4.68 11.26
N PRO A 52 5.85 -5.72 11.34
CA PRO A 52 4.44 -5.53 11.72
C PRO A 52 4.22 -4.81 13.05
N TYR A 53 5.14 -4.98 14.00
CA TYR A 53 5.04 -4.41 15.35
C TYR A 53 5.98 -3.22 15.60
N ASP A 54 6.61 -2.68 14.55
CA ASP A 54 7.28 -1.38 14.65
C ASP A 54 6.24 -0.30 15.00
N GLU A 55 6.68 0.68 15.78
CA GLU A 55 5.80 1.76 16.26
C GLU A 55 5.32 2.64 15.11
N PRO A 56 3.99 2.76 14.88
CA PRO A 56 3.45 3.65 13.88
C PRO A 56 3.67 5.12 14.23
N LYS A 57 4.04 5.91 13.22
CA LYS A 57 4.29 7.34 13.35
C LYS A 57 3.92 8.06 12.05
N PRO A 58 2.62 8.13 11.72
CA PRO A 58 2.16 8.68 10.45
C PRO A 58 2.52 10.15 10.29
N ILE A 59 2.93 10.54 9.08
CA ILE A 59 3.36 11.90 8.74
C ILE A 59 2.36 12.65 7.83
N ASN A 60 1.20 12.08 7.59
CA ASN A 60 0.12 12.66 6.82
C ASN A 60 -1.26 12.22 7.35
N GLN A 61 -2.32 12.97 6.98
CA GLN A 61 -3.68 12.72 7.48
C GLN A 61 -4.24 11.36 7.08
N TYR A 62 -3.91 10.89 5.87
CA TYR A 62 -4.35 9.55 5.45
C TYR A 62 -3.79 8.46 6.36
N GLY A 63 -2.48 8.45 6.58
CA GLY A 63 -1.83 7.50 7.49
C GLY A 63 -2.35 7.59 8.92
N LEU A 64 -2.53 8.83 9.42
CA LEU A 64 -3.05 9.08 10.76
C LEU A 64 -4.45 8.49 10.95
N THR A 65 -5.36 8.78 10.04
CA THR A 65 -6.75 8.29 10.15
C THR A 65 -6.85 6.78 9.96
N LYS A 66 -5.99 6.17 9.13
CA LYS A 66 -5.87 4.71 9.01
C LYS A 66 -5.33 4.09 10.28
N TYR A 67 -4.34 4.73 10.92
CA TYR A 67 -3.80 4.28 12.20
C TYR A 67 -4.84 4.36 13.32
N HIS A 68 -5.68 5.41 13.37
CA HIS A 68 -6.81 5.47 14.31
C HIS A 68 -7.77 4.28 14.15
N GLY A 69 -8.00 3.82 12.91
CA GLY A 69 -8.74 2.59 12.64
C GLY A 69 -8.07 1.33 13.21
N GLU A 70 -6.74 1.20 13.09
CA GLU A 70 -5.99 0.10 13.70
C GLU A 70 -6.13 0.12 15.24
N GLU A 71 -6.00 1.28 15.87
CA GLU A 71 -6.14 1.42 17.32
C GLU A 71 -7.55 1.06 17.80
N ALA A 72 -8.57 1.47 17.05
CA ALA A 72 -9.95 1.10 17.35
C ALA A 72 -10.15 -0.43 17.29
N ILE A 73 -9.62 -1.10 16.27
CA ILE A 73 -9.70 -2.56 16.15
C ILE A 73 -8.99 -3.25 17.32
N LYS A 74 -7.76 -2.86 17.63
CA LYS A 74 -6.99 -3.42 18.76
C LYS A 74 -7.70 -3.22 20.11
N LYS A 75 -8.41 -2.11 20.26
CA LYS A 75 -9.14 -1.77 21.48
C LYS A 75 -10.39 -2.65 21.69
N TYR A 76 -11.14 -2.93 20.64
CA TYR A 76 -12.45 -3.56 20.75
C TYR A 76 -12.44 -5.05 20.37
N CYS A 77 -11.66 -5.46 19.38
CA CYS A 77 -11.70 -6.80 18.82
C CYS A 77 -10.58 -7.70 19.38
N LYS A 78 -10.93 -8.96 19.67
CA LYS A 78 -9.96 -10.03 19.97
C LYS A 78 -9.60 -10.83 18.73
N LYS A 79 -10.53 -10.91 17.76
CA LYS A 79 -10.41 -11.66 16.52
C LYS A 79 -10.24 -10.69 15.37
N PHE A 80 -8.98 -10.42 14.97
CA PHE A 80 -8.72 -9.47 13.91
C PHE A 80 -7.46 -9.78 13.10
N TYR A 81 -7.48 -9.38 11.86
CA TYR A 81 -6.32 -9.25 11.00
C TYR A 81 -6.21 -7.81 10.51
N ILE A 82 -5.18 -7.10 10.93
CA ILE A 82 -4.81 -5.81 10.35
C ILE A 82 -3.78 -6.09 9.27
N THR A 83 -4.15 -5.90 8.00
CA THR A 83 -3.28 -6.16 6.86
C THR A 83 -2.79 -4.85 6.26
N ARG A 84 -1.54 -4.47 6.56
CA ARG A 84 -0.90 -3.30 5.96
C ARG A 84 -0.39 -3.65 4.58
N THR A 85 -0.68 -2.80 3.61
CA THR A 85 -0.27 -2.96 2.22
C THR A 85 0.24 -1.64 1.64
N SER A 86 0.87 -1.69 0.46
CA SER A 86 1.45 -0.50 -0.17
C SER A 86 1.36 -0.56 -1.69
N TRP A 87 1.34 0.62 -2.34
CA TRP A 87 1.51 0.81 -3.77
C TRP A 87 0.63 -0.11 -4.62
N LEU A 88 -0.66 -0.19 -4.25
CA LEU A 88 -1.63 -1.09 -4.90
C LEU A 88 -1.85 -0.75 -6.37
N TYR A 89 -1.87 -1.78 -7.20
CA TYR A 89 -2.29 -1.73 -8.60
C TYR A 89 -3.16 -2.95 -8.93
N GLY A 90 -4.03 -2.81 -9.92
CA GLY A 90 -4.97 -3.87 -10.31
C GLY A 90 -5.69 -3.54 -11.60
N LEU A 91 -6.51 -4.47 -12.10
CA LEU A 91 -7.22 -4.35 -13.38
C LEU A 91 -8.28 -3.24 -13.39
N HIS A 92 -8.79 -2.87 -12.22
CA HIS A 92 -9.87 -1.90 -12.10
C HIS A 92 -9.40 -0.63 -11.41
N GLY A 93 -9.86 0.52 -11.90
CA GLY A 93 -9.55 1.82 -11.34
C GLY A 93 -8.19 2.38 -11.76
N LYS A 94 -7.97 3.64 -11.42
CA LYS A 94 -6.71 4.34 -11.71
C LYS A 94 -5.60 3.84 -10.80
N ASN A 95 -4.46 3.46 -11.35
CA ASN A 95 -3.28 3.05 -10.61
C ASN A 95 -2.00 3.51 -11.33
N PHE A 96 -0.86 3.29 -10.69
CA PHE A 96 0.43 3.75 -11.21
C PHE A 96 0.82 3.05 -12.51
N VAL A 97 0.59 1.74 -12.64
CA VAL A 97 0.93 0.96 -13.84
C VAL A 97 0.18 1.52 -15.05
N GLU A 98 -1.15 1.68 -14.92
CA GLU A 98 -1.98 2.24 -16.01
C GLU A 98 -1.60 3.68 -16.33
N THR A 99 -1.23 4.47 -15.31
CA THR A 99 -0.76 5.84 -15.52
C THR A 99 0.54 5.86 -16.30
N MET A 100 1.53 5.02 -15.96
CA MET A 100 2.79 4.96 -16.71
C MET A 100 2.57 4.56 -18.16
N LEU A 101 1.80 3.51 -18.41
CA LEU A 101 1.51 3.05 -19.77
C LEU A 101 0.78 4.12 -20.60
N SER A 102 -0.15 4.88 -20.01
CA SER A 102 -0.84 5.96 -20.69
C SER A 102 0.05 7.17 -21.03
N LEU A 103 1.21 7.27 -20.40
CA LEU A 103 2.18 8.34 -20.64
C LEU A 103 3.30 7.93 -21.61
N ALA A 104 3.31 6.70 -22.10
CA ALA A 104 4.45 6.12 -22.87
C ALA A 104 4.83 6.93 -24.12
N ASP A 105 3.88 7.63 -24.75
CA ASP A 105 4.12 8.46 -25.94
C ASP A 105 4.65 9.87 -25.63
N LYS A 106 4.82 10.21 -24.34
CA LYS A 106 5.37 11.51 -23.95
C LYS A 106 6.86 11.60 -24.33
N PRO A 107 7.35 12.77 -24.76
CA PRO A 107 8.75 12.95 -25.13
C PRO A 107 9.72 12.72 -23.98
N GLU A 108 9.29 12.92 -22.76
CA GLU A 108 10.01 12.64 -21.52
C GLU A 108 9.04 12.38 -20.37
N ILE A 109 9.37 11.42 -19.50
CA ILE A 109 8.64 11.16 -18.26
C ILE A 109 9.62 11.25 -17.09
N LYS A 110 9.33 12.12 -16.13
CA LYS A 110 10.06 12.17 -14.86
C LYS A 110 9.31 11.41 -13.77
N VAL A 111 10.01 10.57 -13.01
CA VAL A 111 9.44 9.77 -11.93
C VAL A 111 10.32 9.83 -10.70
N VAL A 112 9.70 9.95 -9.53
CA VAL A 112 10.37 10.06 -8.23
C VAL A 112 11.22 8.80 -7.94
N ASP A 113 12.49 9.00 -7.53
CA ASP A 113 13.44 7.93 -7.26
C ASP A 113 13.91 7.86 -5.79
N ASP A 114 13.56 8.84 -4.98
CA ASP A 114 13.92 8.95 -3.56
C ASP A 114 12.81 8.47 -2.60
N GLN A 115 11.75 7.85 -3.11
CA GLN A 115 10.74 7.13 -2.33
C GLN A 115 10.84 5.64 -2.66
N ILE A 116 11.05 4.82 -1.63
CA ILE A 116 11.23 3.37 -1.76
C ILE A 116 10.08 2.64 -1.07
N GLY A 117 9.51 1.64 -1.74
CA GLY A 117 8.37 0.87 -1.21
C GLY A 117 8.22 -0.49 -1.90
N CYS A 118 7.08 -1.12 -1.65
CA CYS A 118 6.73 -2.47 -2.13
C CYS A 118 5.49 -2.39 -3.01
N PRO A 119 5.61 -2.43 -4.37
CA PRO A 119 4.45 -2.53 -5.24
C PRO A 119 3.66 -3.81 -4.96
N THR A 120 2.34 -3.70 -4.89
CA THR A 120 1.48 -4.83 -4.56
C THR A 120 0.33 -4.95 -5.55
N TRP A 121 0.25 -6.08 -6.24
CA TRP A 121 -0.93 -6.40 -7.05
C TRP A 121 -2.11 -6.73 -6.13
N THR A 122 -3.29 -6.20 -6.42
CA THR A 122 -4.51 -6.44 -5.62
C THR A 122 -4.89 -7.92 -5.51
N GLN A 123 -4.53 -8.74 -6.51
CA GLN A 123 -4.69 -10.19 -6.44
C GLN A 123 -3.83 -10.79 -5.31
N GLU A 124 -2.55 -10.41 -5.23
CA GLU A 124 -1.64 -10.87 -4.17
C GLU A 124 -2.14 -10.46 -2.78
N LEU A 125 -2.71 -9.26 -2.65
CA LEU A 125 -3.32 -8.82 -1.40
C LEU A 125 -4.52 -9.70 -1.03
N SER A 126 -5.40 -9.98 -1.99
CA SER A 126 -6.58 -10.82 -1.78
C SER A 126 -6.20 -12.24 -1.40
N ASP A 127 -5.25 -12.84 -2.14
CA ASP A 127 -4.79 -14.20 -1.89
C ASP A 127 -4.11 -14.31 -0.52
N GLY A 128 -3.28 -13.32 -0.16
CA GLY A 128 -2.65 -13.26 1.16
C GLY A 128 -3.67 -13.16 2.30
N ILE A 129 -4.71 -12.35 2.15
CA ILE A 129 -5.80 -12.26 3.14
C ILE A 129 -6.54 -13.60 3.25
N ILE A 130 -6.86 -14.23 2.11
CA ILE A 130 -7.52 -15.54 2.10
C ILE A 130 -6.66 -16.57 2.80
N THR A 131 -5.36 -16.60 2.52
CA THR A 131 -4.41 -17.51 3.18
C THR A 131 -4.41 -17.33 4.70
N LEU A 132 -4.33 -16.08 5.20
CA LEU A 132 -4.40 -15.81 6.64
C LEU A 132 -5.67 -16.36 7.29
N LEU A 133 -6.81 -16.27 6.58
CA LEU A 133 -8.10 -16.73 7.07
C LEU A 133 -8.25 -18.26 7.00
N THR A 134 -7.80 -18.89 5.91
CA THR A 134 -7.98 -20.34 5.70
C THR A 134 -6.99 -21.20 6.46
N GLU A 135 -5.79 -20.68 6.71
CA GLU A 135 -4.76 -21.33 7.53
C GLU A 135 -4.93 -21.00 9.02
N GLU A 136 -5.98 -20.27 9.39
CA GLU A 136 -6.24 -19.87 10.77
C GLU A 136 -5.01 -19.22 11.44
N ALA A 137 -4.31 -18.35 10.68
CA ALA A 137 -3.13 -17.68 11.18
C ALA A 137 -3.43 -16.96 12.51
N PRO A 138 -2.48 -16.79 13.43
CA PRO A 138 -2.70 -16.06 14.68
C PRO A 138 -3.28 -14.66 14.43
N PHE A 139 -4.29 -14.26 15.20
CA PHE A 139 -4.83 -12.90 15.10
C PHE A 139 -3.74 -11.85 15.37
N GLY A 140 -3.72 -10.77 14.59
CA GLY A 140 -2.69 -9.75 14.73
C GLY A 140 -2.53 -8.84 13.55
N ILE A 141 -1.34 -8.24 13.45
CA ILE A 141 -0.94 -7.32 12.39
C ILE A 141 -0.03 -8.05 11.40
N TYR A 142 -0.32 -7.90 10.12
CA TYR A 142 0.43 -8.50 9.02
C TYR A 142 0.77 -7.46 7.96
N HIS A 143 1.93 -7.63 7.33
CA HIS A 143 2.28 -6.90 6.13
C HIS A 143 1.97 -7.77 4.91
N VAL A 144 0.93 -7.42 4.17
CA VAL A 144 0.48 -8.14 2.96
C VAL A 144 0.80 -7.26 1.75
N CYS A 145 2.05 -7.33 1.31
CA CYS A 145 2.59 -6.51 0.21
C CYS A 145 3.57 -7.32 -0.63
N GLY A 146 3.83 -6.88 -1.86
CA GLY A 146 4.80 -7.53 -2.73
C GLY A 146 6.19 -7.62 -2.09
N SER A 147 6.82 -8.80 -2.14
CA SER A 147 8.16 -9.02 -1.59
C SER A 147 9.22 -8.28 -2.40
N GLY A 148 10.25 -7.78 -1.73
CA GLY A 148 11.30 -6.95 -2.31
C GLY A 148 10.98 -5.45 -2.22
N LYS A 149 11.80 -4.63 -2.88
CA LYS A 149 11.67 -3.16 -2.84
C LYS A 149 12.05 -2.54 -4.16
N THR A 150 11.49 -1.35 -4.42
CA THR A 150 11.89 -0.51 -5.57
C THR A 150 11.53 0.95 -5.28
N SER A 151 12.08 1.89 -6.07
CA SER A 151 11.56 3.26 -6.15
C SER A 151 10.40 3.34 -7.15
N TRP A 152 9.65 4.45 -7.16
CA TRP A 152 8.66 4.71 -8.21
C TRP A 152 9.30 4.71 -9.59
N TYR A 153 10.51 5.29 -9.72
CA TYR A 153 11.28 5.26 -10.96
C TYR A 153 11.65 3.84 -11.36
N GLY A 154 12.17 3.03 -10.44
CA GLY A 154 12.50 1.63 -10.70
C GLY A 154 11.26 0.81 -11.06
N PHE A 155 10.11 1.09 -10.44
CA PHE A 155 8.85 0.44 -10.78
C PHE A 155 8.38 0.82 -12.20
N ALA A 156 8.42 2.11 -12.56
CA ALA A 156 8.11 2.59 -13.91
C ALA A 156 9.02 1.96 -14.98
N LYS A 157 10.32 1.85 -14.70
CA LYS A 157 11.28 1.20 -15.58
C LYS A 157 10.92 -0.25 -15.87
N GLU A 158 10.59 -1.04 -14.83
CA GLU A 158 10.18 -2.44 -14.99
C GLU A 158 8.87 -2.57 -15.78
N ILE A 159 7.91 -1.65 -15.56
CA ILE A 159 6.65 -1.62 -16.32
C ILE A 159 6.94 -1.47 -17.83
N PHE A 160 7.78 -0.50 -18.20
CA PHE A 160 8.11 -0.25 -19.61
C PHE A 160 8.94 -1.37 -20.21
N GLU A 161 9.86 -1.99 -19.45
CA GLU A 161 10.64 -3.14 -19.88
C GLU A 161 9.74 -4.34 -20.21
N ILE A 162 8.78 -4.68 -19.34
CA ILE A 162 7.83 -5.77 -19.57
C ILE A 162 6.91 -5.46 -20.76
N ALA A 163 6.48 -4.20 -20.91
CA ALA A 163 5.65 -3.76 -22.01
C ALA A 163 6.39 -3.68 -23.37
N GLY A 164 7.72 -3.82 -23.39
CA GLY A 164 8.54 -3.67 -24.58
C GLY A 164 8.59 -2.25 -25.14
N LEU A 165 8.31 -1.24 -24.31
CA LEU A 165 8.23 0.17 -24.68
C LEU A 165 9.57 0.89 -24.43
N LYS A 166 10.04 1.64 -25.41
CA LYS A 166 11.21 2.52 -25.27
C LYS A 166 10.76 3.92 -24.91
N VAL A 167 10.96 4.29 -23.66
CA VAL A 167 10.53 5.58 -23.09
C VAL A 167 11.73 6.35 -22.58
N ASN A 168 11.77 7.66 -22.81
CA ASN A 168 12.74 8.56 -22.20
C ASN A 168 12.37 8.82 -20.73
N LEU A 169 12.65 7.85 -19.87
CA LEU A 169 12.35 7.89 -18.45
C LEU A 169 13.53 8.48 -17.67
N LYS A 170 13.26 9.50 -16.84
CA LYS A 170 14.26 10.14 -15.99
C LYS A 170 13.87 10.11 -14.52
N PRO A 171 14.82 9.89 -13.61
CA PRO A 171 14.56 10.05 -12.19
C PRO A 171 14.41 11.53 -11.83
N CYS A 172 13.62 11.80 -10.80
CA CYS A 172 13.52 13.09 -10.14
C CYS A 172 13.42 12.90 -8.62
N THR A 173 13.53 13.96 -7.86
CA THR A 173 13.36 13.94 -6.41
C THR A 173 11.90 14.24 -6.04
N THR A 174 11.53 13.93 -4.80
CA THR A 174 10.23 14.30 -4.21
C THR A 174 10.00 15.81 -4.27
N ASP A 175 11.05 16.62 -4.05
CA ASP A 175 10.96 18.08 -4.05
C ASP A 175 10.66 18.64 -5.46
N GLU A 176 11.08 17.95 -6.52
CA GLU A 176 10.74 18.31 -7.90
C GLU A 176 9.27 17.98 -8.26
N PHE A 177 8.59 17.17 -7.43
CA PHE A 177 7.22 16.72 -7.65
C PHE A 177 6.35 16.91 -6.40
N PRO A 178 6.16 18.15 -5.92
CA PRO A 178 5.46 18.43 -4.67
C PRO A 178 4.01 17.94 -4.69
N ARG A 179 3.56 17.40 -3.55
CA ARG A 179 2.20 16.91 -3.34
C ARG A 179 1.66 17.43 -1.99
N PRO A 180 0.33 17.62 -1.84
CA PRO A 180 -0.27 18.04 -0.58
C PRO A 180 0.10 17.14 0.60
N ALA A 181 -0.09 15.83 0.48
CA ALA A 181 0.29 14.89 1.52
C ALA A 181 1.79 14.57 1.47
N LYS A 182 2.47 14.64 2.60
CA LYS A 182 3.86 14.21 2.73
C LYS A 182 3.98 12.69 2.56
N ARG A 183 4.97 12.22 1.79
CA ARG A 183 5.22 10.80 1.55
C ARG A 183 6.43 10.32 2.36
N PRO A 184 6.38 9.12 2.97
CA PRO A 184 7.55 8.54 3.61
C PRO A 184 8.62 8.22 2.55
N ALA A 185 9.90 8.54 2.86
CA ALA A 185 11.01 8.22 1.97
C ALA A 185 11.25 6.71 1.87
N ASN A 186 11.03 5.99 2.97
CA ASN A 186 11.11 4.53 3.00
C ASN A 186 9.84 3.92 3.61
N SER A 187 9.03 3.28 2.77
CA SER A 187 7.85 2.53 3.18
C SER A 187 7.97 1.02 2.90
N VAL A 188 9.20 0.51 2.79
CA VAL A 188 9.46 -0.91 2.59
C VAL A 188 8.97 -1.70 3.80
N MET A 189 8.12 -2.68 3.58
CA MET A 189 7.59 -3.57 4.62
C MET A 189 8.11 -4.99 4.44
N TYR A 190 8.45 -5.65 5.55
CA TYR A 190 8.74 -7.08 5.59
C TYR A 190 7.43 -7.86 5.57
N ASN A 191 7.24 -8.77 4.63
CA ASN A 191 5.96 -9.46 4.39
C ASN A 191 5.93 -10.94 4.77
N ASP A 192 6.96 -11.44 5.43
CA ASP A 192 7.07 -12.84 5.88
C ASP A 192 6.70 -13.89 4.80
N ASN A 193 7.03 -13.61 3.53
CA ASN A 193 6.73 -14.43 2.36
C ASN A 193 5.23 -14.69 2.09
N ILE A 194 4.33 -13.87 2.64
CA ILE A 194 2.88 -13.96 2.37
C ILE A 194 2.58 -13.70 0.90
N CYS A 195 3.25 -12.71 0.29
CA CYS A 195 3.12 -12.40 -1.14
C CYS A 195 4.41 -12.71 -1.88
N ARG A 196 4.28 -13.04 -3.16
CA ARG A 196 5.42 -13.23 -4.08
C ARG A 196 6.21 -11.93 -4.30
N THR A 197 7.33 -12.01 -5.03
CA THR A 197 8.08 -10.82 -5.39
C THR A 197 7.23 -9.89 -6.26
N TRP A 198 7.34 -8.59 -6.03
CA TRP A 198 6.59 -7.59 -6.81
C TRP A 198 6.86 -7.70 -8.32
N LYS A 199 8.07 -8.13 -8.73
CA LYS A 199 8.41 -8.33 -10.15
C LYS A 199 7.64 -9.49 -10.76
N ALA A 200 7.54 -10.62 -10.05
CA ALA A 200 6.78 -11.77 -10.53
C ALA A 200 5.29 -11.43 -10.65
N ALA A 201 4.74 -10.77 -9.63
CA ALA A 201 3.36 -10.32 -9.63
C ALA A 201 3.07 -9.31 -10.76
N LEU A 202 3.98 -8.34 -10.99
CA LEU A 202 3.85 -7.39 -12.09
C LEU A 202 3.85 -8.07 -13.46
N LYS A 203 4.74 -9.05 -13.66
CA LYS A 203 4.81 -9.79 -14.92
C LYS A 203 3.50 -10.52 -15.23
N ASP A 204 2.90 -11.17 -14.24
CA ASP A 204 1.62 -11.87 -14.42
C ASP A 204 0.46 -10.90 -14.61
N TYR A 205 0.45 -9.79 -13.86
CA TYR A 205 -0.51 -8.70 -14.07
C TYR A 205 -0.47 -8.16 -15.51
N MET A 206 0.74 -7.91 -16.03
CA MET A 206 0.90 -7.36 -17.39
C MET A 206 0.44 -8.33 -18.48
N LYS A 207 0.54 -9.64 -18.26
CA LYS A 207 -0.04 -10.65 -19.18
C LYS A 207 -1.56 -10.62 -19.12
N LEU A 208 -2.15 -10.70 -17.92
CA LEU A 208 -3.60 -10.71 -17.73
C LEU A 208 -4.27 -9.44 -18.25
N ARG A 209 -3.60 -8.31 -18.14
CA ARG A 209 -4.08 -7.02 -18.65
C ARG A 209 -4.16 -6.98 -20.18
N GLY A 210 -3.33 -7.73 -20.88
CA GLY A 210 -3.27 -7.79 -22.35
C GLY A 210 -4.27 -8.76 -22.98
N GLU A 211 -4.93 -9.56 -22.18
CA GLU A 211 -6.03 -10.46 -22.58
C GLU A 211 -7.38 -9.73 -22.55
#